data_a5b2f51e17321716d08826502e0774d1
#
_entry.id   a5b2f51e17321716d08826502e0774d1
#
_cell.length_a   1.000
_cell.length_b   1.000
_cell.length_c   1.000
_cell.angle_alpha   90.00
_cell.angle_beta   90.00
_cell.angle_gamma   90.00
#
_symmetry.space_group_name_H-M   'P 1'
#
loop_
_entity.id
_entity.type
_entity.pdbx_description
1 polymer ?
#
loop_
_entity_poly.entity_id
_entity_poly.type
_entity_poly.pdbx_seq_one_letter_code
_entity_poly.pdbx_strand_id
1 'polypeptide(L)'
;MTARKYYEKMKVACQNDIKQSRCRADIMMKSPRANVALRIAMAALTSLVTIQWHSASVSAGEYTGNDPVVVAQAERALSAFERWRLRGDTVAYLEYIEVRSETAAQVAIRTGMLPEEVQNAWAEGDLGGQRAALAALTQVGVPYKRYTEEEGVSFDCSGLTGYAWGRAGVDLPRSSRSQDRSANRVDPENARVGDLTWYPGHIMLYLGVDSLVVHSPVRGRTVEYGTLSEDRAGWVRFADPLTSE
;
A
#
# COMPACT_ATOMS: atom_id res chain seq x y z
N MET A 1 8.24 -19.80 -20.73
CA MET A 1 9.27 -19.19 -19.86
C MET A 1 8.50 -18.64 -18.67
N THR A 2 8.68 -19.19 -17.47
CA THR A 2 7.85 -18.83 -16.30
C THR A 2 8.19 -17.44 -15.76
N ALA A 3 7.20 -16.72 -15.22
CA ALA A 3 7.34 -15.37 -14.66
C ALA A 3 8.51 -15.26 -13.64
N ARG A 4 8.77 -16.33 -12.89
CA ARG A 4 9.88 -16.45 -11.94
C ARG A 4 11.26 -16.37 -12.61
N LYS A 5 11.45 -16.97 -13.78
CA LYS A 5 12.73 -16.88 -14.55
C LYS A 5 12.95 -15.48 -15.14
N TYR A 6 11.87 -14.76 -15.46
CA TYR A 6 11.95 -13.39 -15.96
C TYR A 6 12.32 -12.41 -14.85
N TYR A 7 11.73 -12.58 -13.65
CA TYR A 7 12.02 -11.77 -12.47
C TYR A 7 13.49 -11.89 -12.02
N GLU A 8 14.02 -13.12 -11.96
CA GLU A 8 15.44 -13.34 -11.63
C GLU A 8 16.40 -12.71 -12.66
N LYS A 9 16.01 -12.71 -13.93
CA LYS A 9 16.81 -12.07 -14.99
C LYS A 9 16.83 -10.55 -14.88
N MET A 10 15.71 -9.95 -14.50
CA MET A 10 15.61 -8.51 -14.25
C MET A 10 16.38 -8.07 -13.00
N LYS A 11 16.36 -8.88 -11.95
CA LYS A 11 17.10 -8.60 -10.70
C LYS A 11 18.62 -8.54 -10.93
N VAL A 12 19.15 -9.43 -11.77
CA VAL A 12 20.56 -9.45 -12.16
C VAL A 12 20.93 -8.25 -13.06
N ALA A 13 20.04 -7.84 -13.96
CA ALA A 13 20.26 -6.67 -14.81
C ALA A 13 20.29 -5.35 -13.99
N CYS A 14 19.38 -5.18 -13.04
CA CYS A 14 19.34 -4.00 -12.18
C CYS A 14 20.57 -3.88 -11.25
N GLN A 15 21.08 -5.01 -10.74
CA GLN A 15 22.29 -5.01 -9.90
C GLN A 15 23.56 -4.63 -10.69
N ASN A 16 23.61 -4.89 -11.99
CA ASN A 16 24.74 -4.51 -12.83
C ASN A 16 24.73 -3.01 -13.19
N ASP A 17 23.55 -2.40 -13.37
CA ASP A 17 23.43 -0.96 -13.65
C ASP A 17 23.80 -0.10 -12.43
N ILE A 18 23.45 -0.50 -11.23
CA ILE A 18 23.82 0.21 -9.99
C ILE A 18 25.34 0.18 -9.76
N LYS A 19 26.02 -0.91 -10.12
CA LYS A 19 27.49 -0.99 -10.02
C LYS A 19 28.19 -0.11 -11.07
N GLN A 20 27.65 0.03 -12.27
CA GLN A 20 28.24 0.90 -13.30
C GLN A 20 28.05 2.40 -13.03
N SER A 21 26.91 2.80 -12.45
CA SER A 21 26.66 4.20 -12.06
C SER A 21 27.57 4.66 -10.91
N ARG A 22 27.85 3.80 -9.94
CA ARG A 22 28.82 4.10 -8.85
C ARG A 22 30.26 4.21 -9.37
N CYS A 23 30.69 3.38 -10.29
CA CYS A 23 32.02 3.49 -10.88
C CYS A 23 32.24 4.78 -11.68
N ARG A 24 31.19 5.33 -12.32
CA ARG A 24 31.32 6.62 -13.04
C ARG A 24 31.43 7.83 -12.12
N ALA A 25 30.77 7.80 -10.97
CA ALA A 25 30.85 8.87 -9.97
C ALA A 25 32.26 8.97 -9.34
N ASP A 26 32.90 7.85 -9.07
CA ASP A 26 34.25 7.82 -8.45
C ASP A 26 35.37 8.27 -9.40
N ILE A 27 35.19 8.11 -10.71
CA ILE A 27 36.18 8.54 -11.72
C ILE A 27 36.12 10.06 -11.95
N MET A 28 34.96 10.71 -11.82
CA MET A 28 34.83 12.16 -11.97
C MET A 28 35.36 12.97 -10.79
N MET A 29 35.48 12.40 -9.61
CA MET A 29 35.95 13.11 -8.42
C MET A 29 37.46 13.13 -8.22
N LYS A 30 38.25 12.46 -9.08
CA LYS A 30 39.72 12.37 -8.95
C LYS A 30 40.51 13.22 -9.95
N SER A 31 39.88 14.17 -10.65
CA SER A 31 40.59 15.08 -11.54
C SER A 31 41.04 16.37 -10.83
N PRO A 32 42.35 16.67 -10.77
CA PRO A 32 42.87 17.82 -9.99
C PRO A 32 42.61 19.20 -10.63
N ARG A 33 41.94 19.29 -11.76
CA ARG A 33 41.68 20.56 -12.50
C ARG A 33 40.28 21.16 -12.31
N ALA A 34 39.34 20.46 -11.59
CA ALA A 34 37.99 20.95 -11.37
C ALA A 34 37.80 21.81 -10.11
N ASN A 35 38.86 22.02 -9.29
CA ASN A 35 38.73 22.61 -7.96
C ASN A 35 38.91 24.16 -7.92
N VAL A 36 39.19 24.84 -9.03
CA VAL A 36 39.40 26.27 -9.01
C VAL A 36 38.18 27.09 -9.48
N ALA A 37 37.36 26.56 -10.38
CA ALA A 37 36.18 27.23 -10.90
C ALA A 37 34.95 27.19 -9.99
N LEU A 38 34.86 26.20 -9.05
CA LEU A 38 33.69 25.99 -8.17
C LEU A 38 33.76 26.81 -6.87
N ARG A 39 34.89 27.47 -6.57
CA ARG A 39 35.03 28.24 -5.32
C ARG A 39 34.61 29.70 -5.44
N ILE A 40 34.33 30.23 -6.62
CA ILE A 40 33.95 31.64 -6.86
C ILE A 40 32.43 31.81 -6.99
N ALA A 41 31.65 30.75 -7.22
CA ALA A 41 30.20 30.84 -7.41
C ALA A 41 29.35 30.61 -6.15
N MET A 42 29.93 30.35 -4.99
CA MET A 42 29.20 30.06 -3.73
C MET A 42 29.17 31.23 -2.73
N ALA A 43 29.56 32.43 -3.10
CA ALA A 43 29.65 33.58 -2.18
C ALA A 43 28.55 34.65 -2.35
N ALA A 44 27.53 34.41 -3.14
CA ALA A 44 26.46 35.41 -3.32
C ALA A 44 25.13 34.75 -3.64
N LEU A 45 24.47 34.12 -2.65
CA LEU A 45 23.01 33.92 -2.60
C LEU A 45 22.62 33.19 -1.30
N THR A 46 22.90 33.79 -0.16
CA THR A 46 22.23 33.41 1.09
C THR A 46 20.97 34.28 1.23
N SER A 47 19.99 34.08 0.35
CA SER A 47 18.62 34.43 0.67
C SER A 47 18.08 33.26 1.48
N LEU A 48 17.96 33.43 2.80
CA LEU A 48 17.26 32.53 3.73
C LEU A 48 15.79 32.48 3.33
N VAL A 49 15.44 31.58 2.41
CA VAL A 49 14.08 31.08 2.32
C VAL A 49 13.97 30.01 3.43
N THR A 50 13.56 30.44 4.60
CA THR A 50 13.07 29.52 5.63
C THR A 50 11.77 28.93 5.10
N ILE A 51 11.87 27.80 4.40
CA ILE A 51 10.71 26.93 4.15
C ILE A 51 10.31 26.40 5.53
N GLN A 52 9.36 27.06 6.15
CA GLN A 52 8.68 26.53 7.31
C GLN A 52 7.89 25.31 6.85
N TRP A 53 8.47 24.15 7.04
CA TRP A 53 7.74 22.90 7.00
C TRP A 53 6.77 22.94 8.18
N HIS A 54 5.54 23.34 7.92
CA HIS A 54 4.46 23.07 8.86
C HIS A 54 4.23 21.56 8.78
N SER A 55 4.92 20.83 9.65
CA SER A 55 4.54 19.47 9.98
C SER A 55 3.14 19.58 10.59
N ALA A 56 2.10 19.42 9.76
CA ALA A 56 0.82 19.07 10.29
C ALA A 56 1.04 17.71 10.96
N SER A 57 1.18 17.70 12.27
CA SER A 57 1.17 16.48 13.05
C SER A 57 -0.21 15.86 12.87
N VAL A 58 -0.34 14.95 11.91
CA VAL A 58 -1.51 14.08 11.85
C VAL A 58 -1.46 13.25 13.12
N SER A 59 -2.42 13.45 13.98
CA SER A 59 -2.56 12.71 15.23
C SER A 59 -2.64 11.21 14.88
N ALA A 60 -1.71 10.41 15.37
CA ALA A 60 -1.78 8.96 15.24
C ALA A 60 -3.13 8.47 15.73
N GLY A 61 -3.89 7.75 14.90
CA GLY A 61 -5.22 7.24 15.20
C GLY A 61 -6.38 7.95 14.50
N GLU A 62 -6.15 8.97 13.67
CA GLU A 62 -7.22 9.58 12.88
C GLU A 62 -7.50 8.74 11.61
N TYR A 63 -8.77 8.34 11.45
CA TYR A 63 -9.23 7.58 10.30
C TYR A 63 -9.69 8.52 9.17
N THR A 64 -9.30 8.21 7.95
CA THR A 64 -9.70 8.94 6.74
C THR A 64 -10.83 8.19 6.04
N GLY A 65 -12.06 8.73 6.15
CA GLY A 65 -13.29 8.19 5.55
C GLY A 65 -13.78 8.98 4.32
N ASN A 66 -12.95 9.89 3.79
CA ASN A 66 -13.24 10.63 2.56
C ASN A 66 -11.94 11.04 1.90
N ASP A 67 -11.47 10.26 0.92
CA ASP A 67 -10.26 10.56 0.15
C ASP A 67 -10.44 10.22 -1.32
N PRO A 68 -11.01 11.14 -2.13
CA PRO A 68 -11.24 10.90 -3.54
C PRO A 68 -9.95 10.69 -4.35
N VAL A 69 -8.81 11.16 -3.86
CA VAL A 69 -7.51 10.96 -4.52
C VAL A 69 -7.08 9.50 -4.39
N VAL A 70 -7.11 8.95 -3.19
CA VAL A 70 -6.77 7.54 -2.95
C VAL A 70 -7.75 6.63 -3.67
N VAL A 71 -9.05 6.92 -3.65
CA VAL A 71 -10.08 6.17 -4.40
C VAL A 71 -9.75 6.12 -5.89
N ALA A 72 -9.55 7.28 -6.52
CA ALA A 72 -9.27 7.35 -7.96
C ALA A 72 -7.95 6.66 -8.35
N GLN A 73 -6.92 6.77 -7.53
CA GLN A 73 -5.64 6.07 -7.75
C GLN A 73 -5.81 4.55 -7.62
N ALA A 74 -6.53 4.08 -6.59
CA ALA A 74 -6.80 2.65 -6.41
C ALA A 74 -7.59 2.07 -7.60
N GLU A 75 -8.62 2.76 -8.09
CA GLU A 75 -9.37 2.38 -9.30
C GLU A 75 -8.47 2.32 -10.54
N ARG A 76 -7.63 3.33 -10.74
CA ARG A 76 -6.67 3.37 -11.84
C ARG A 76 -5.68 2.21 -11.78
N ALA A 77 -5.13 1.90 -10.61
CA ALA A 77 -4.22 0.78 -10.42
C ALA A 77 -4.89 -0.56 -10.75
N LEU A 78 -6.09 -0.82 -10.23
CA LEU A 78 -6.85 -2.04 -10.54
C LEU A 78 -7.20 -2.14 -12.02
N SER A 79 -7.61 -1.04 -12.67
CA SER A 79 -7.88 -1.01 -14.11
C SER A 79 -6.63 -1.34 -14.93
N ALA A 80 -5.48 -0.81 -14.55
CA ALA A 80 -4.20 -1.12 -15.19
C ALA A 80 -3.83 -2.60 -15.01
N PHE A 81 -4.00 -3.15 -13.79
CA PHE A 81 -3.79 -4.57 -13.52
C PHE A 81 -4.66 -5.47 -14.40
N GLU A 82 -5.97 -5.17 -14.55
CA GLU A 82 -6.88 -5.96 -15.38
C GLU A 82 -6.50 -5.89 -16.87
N ARG A 83 -6.08 -4.75 -17.40
CA ARG A 83 -5.57 -4.66 -18.78
C ARG A 83 -4.35 -5.55 -18.98
N TRP A 84 -3.41 -5.56 -18.05
CA TRP A 84 -2.26 -6.46 -18.11
C TRP A 84 -2.68 -7.92 -18.03
N ARG A 85 -3.51 -8.29 -17.07
CA ARG A 85 -3.97 -9.67 -16.86
C ARG A 85 -4.70 -10.25 -18.08
N LEU A 86 -5.57 -9.46 -18.71
CA LEU A 86 -6.40 -9.91 -19.82
C LEU A 86 -5.68 -9.90 -21.17
N ARG A 87 -4.73 -8.99 -21.37
CA ARG A 87 -4.12 -8.73 -22.69
C ARG A 87 -2.61 -8.96 -22.73
N GLY A 88 -1.95 -9.22 -21.61
CA GLY A 88 -0.50 -9.28 -21.51
C GLY A 88 0.18 -7.92 -21.74
N ASP A 89 -0.54 -6.81 -21.58
CA ASP A 89 -0.04 -5.45 -21.83
C ASP A 89 1.00 -5.05 -20.80
N THR A 90 2.27 -5.08 -21.21
CA THR A 90 3.40 -4.72 -20.34
C THR A 90 3.36 -3.26 -19.88
N VAL A 91 2.85 -2.35 -20.73
CA VAL A 91 2.72 -0.93 -20.35
C VAL A 91 1.69 -0.78 -19.24
N ALA A 92 0.59 -1.51 -19.32
CA ALA A 92 -0.42 -1.53 -18.25
C ALA A 92 0.13 -2.13 -16.95
N TYR A 93 1.06 -3.10 -17.02
CA TYR A 93 1.73 -3.61 -15.83
C TYR A 93 2.63 -2.57 -15.17
N LEU A 94 3.39 -1.83 -15.96
CA LEU A 94 4.23 -0.74 -15.44
C LEU A 94 3.36 0.36 -14.82
N GLU A 95 2.25 0.73 -15.47
CA GLU A 95 1.28 1.67 -14.91
C GLU A 95 0.69 1.16 -13.58
N TYR A 96 0.37 -0.14 -13.48
CA TYR A 96 -0.09 -0.73 -12.22
C TYR A 96 0.93 -0.56 -11.09
N ILE A 97 2.21 -0.86 -11.34
CA ILE A 97 3.27 -0.71 -10.35
C ILE A 97 3.40 0.74 -9.90
N GLU A 98 3.42 1.67 -10.84
CA GLU A 98 3.56 3.11 -10.57
C GLU A 98 2.38 3.61 -9.74
N VAL A 99 1.15 3.40 -10.20
CA VAL A 99 -0.05 3.93 -9.53
C VAL A 99 -0.30 3.26 -8.18
N ARG A 100 -0.01 1.95 -8.04
CA ARG A 100 -0.02 1.28 -6.74
C ARG A 100 0.95 1.95 -5.77
N SER A 101 2.18 2.25 -6.22
CA SER A 101 3.20 2.93 -5.40
C SER A 101 2.76 4.35 -5.02
N GLU A 102 2.16 5.09 -5.95
CA GLU A 102 1.56 6.41 -5.67
C GLU A 102 0.43 6.32 -4.64
N THR A 103 -0.45 5.31 -4.77
CA THR A 103 -1.55 5.08 -3.81
C THR A 103 -1.00 4.80 -2.41
N ALA A 104 0.01 3.94 -2.29
CA ALA A 104 0.68 3.64 -1.03
C ALA A 104 1.29 4.90 -0.39
N ALA A 105 1.95 5.74 -1.20
CA ALA A 105 2.51 7.00 -0.73
C ALA A 105 1.43 7.97 -0.22
N GLN A 106 0.28 8.08 -0.92
CA GLN A 106 -0.83 8.94 -0.47
C GLN A 106 -1.42 8.43 0.85
N VAL A 107 -1.64 7.12 0.98
CA VAL A 107 -2.09 6.51 2.24
C VAL A 107 -1.11 6.83 3.38
N ALA A 108 0.19 6.67 3.16
CA ALA A 108 1.23 7.00 4.13
C ALA A 108 1.18 8.48 4.57
N ILE A 109 1.12 9.40 3.62
CA ILE A 109 1.06 10.86 3.88
C ILE A 109 -0.17 11.19 4.74
N ARG A 110 -1.34 10.62 4.42
CA ARG A 110 -2.60 10.86 5.16
C ARG A 110 -2.58 10.30 6.58
N THR A 111 -1.78 9.27 6.83
CA THR A 111 -1.69 8.58 8.13
C THR A 111 -0.43 8.94 8.92
N GLY A 112 0.37 9.88 8.42
CA GLY A 112 1.60 10.35 9.08
C GLY A 112 2.77 9.35 9.02
N MET A 113 2.70 8.36 8.13
CA MET A 113 3.75 7.37 7.92
C MET A 113 4.76 7.83 6.87
N LEU A 114 5.93 7.19 6.83
CA LEU A 114 6.91 7.42 5.77
C LEU A 114 6.43 6.77 4.47
N PRO A 115 6.33 7.53 3.35
CA PRO A 115 5.86 6.99 2.07
C PRO A 115 6.64 5.76 1.61
N GLU A 116 7.95 5.77 1.77
CA GLU A 116 8.83 4.66 1.36
C GLU A 116 8.56 3.35 2.12
N GLU A 117 8.17 3.42 3.39
CA GLU A 117 7.84 2.23 4.18
C GLU A 117 6.58 1.54 3.65
N VAL A 118 5.51 2.30 3.42
CA VAL A 118 4.25 1.74 2.89
C VAL A 118 4.42 1.27 1.44
N GLN A 119 5.16 2.02 0.61
CA GLN A 119 5.47 1.63 -0.76
C GLN A 119 6.26 0.31 -0.83
N ASN A 120 7.27 0.14 0.02
CA ASN A 120 8.08 -1.08 0.09
C ASN A 120 7.24 -2.26 0.58
N ALA A 121 6.48 -2.11 1.66
CA ALA A 121 5.59 -3.15 2.17
C ALA A 121 4.59 -3.63 1.12
N TRP A 122 4.03 -2.69 0.32
CA TRP A 122 3.12 -3.07 -0.78
C TRP A 122 3.85 -3.72 -1.95
N ALA A 123 5.10 -3.33 -2.23
CA ALA A 123 5.89 -3.93 -3.30
C ALA A 123 6.33 -5.38 -2.98
N GLU A 124 6.55 -5.67 -1.70
CA GLU A 124 6.94 -6.99 -1.19
C GLU A 124 5.76 -7.94 -0.98
N GLY A 125 4.54 -7.41 -0.89
CA GLY A 125 3.32 -8.19 -0.72
C GLY A 125 2.94 -9.00 -1.96
N ASP A 126 2.10 -10.01 -1.76
CA ASP A 126 1.56 -10.83 -2.86
C ASP A 126 0.59 -10.03 -3.72
N LEU A 127 0.52 -10.34 -5.02
CA LEU A 127 -0.38 -9.67 -5.96
C LEU A 127 -1.86 -9.77 -5.53
N GLY A 128 -2.27 -10.86 -4.89
CA GLY A 128 -3.59 -11.03 -4.32
C GLY A 128 -3.87 -10.01 -3.22
N GLY A 129 -2.98 -9.92 -2.24
CA GLY A 129 -3.07 -8.97 -1.14
C GLY A 129 -3.04 -7.51 -1.59
N GLN A 130 -2.13 -7.17 -2.52
CA GLN A 130 -2.08 -5.83 -3.13
C GLN A 130 -3.42 -5.45 -3.79
N ARG A 131 -4.02 -6.37 -4.55
CA ARG A 131 -5.30 -6.16 -5.23
C ARG A 131 -6.46 -6.04 -4.24
N ALA A 132 -6.49 -6.86 -3.21
CA ALA A 132 -7.49 -6.78 -2.16
C ALA A 132 -7.43 -5.44 -1.42
N ALA A 133 -6.23 -4.98 -1.03
CA ALA A 133 -6.04 -3.67 -0.41
C ALA A 133 -6.52 -2.53 -1.31
N LEU A 134 -6.11 -2.52 -2.59
CA LEU A 134 -6.57 -1.53 -3.57
C LEU A 134 -8.10 -1.58 -3.74
N ALA A 135 -8.70 -2.78 -3.83
CA ALA A 135 -10.15 -2.92 -3.96
C ALA A 135 -10.90 -2.36 -2.73
N ALA A 136 -10.40 -2.59 -1.53
CA ALA A 136 -10.97 -1.98 -0.33
C ALA A 136 -10.84 -0.45 -0.33
N LEU A 137 -9.71 0.09 -0.80
CA LEU A 137 -9.47 1.54 -0.88
C LEU A 137 -10.35 2.23 -1.92
N THR A 138 -10.80 1.55 -2.98
CA THR A 138 -11.80 2.13 -3.90
C THR A 138 -13.13 2.42 -3.21
N GLN A 139 -13.41 1.80 -2.07
CA GLN A 139 -14.65 1.94 -1.33
C GLN A 139 -14.58 2.95 -0.17
N VAL A 140 -13.47 3.66 -0.01
CA VAL A 140 -13.34 4.72 1.01
C VAL A 140 -14.44 5.76 0.81
N GLY A 141 -15.17 6.07 1.90
CA GLY A 141 -16.33 6.96 1.87
C GLY A 141 -17.68 6.27 1.71
N VAL A 142 -17.72 5.00 1.32
CA VAL A 142 -18.97 4.23 1.21
C VAL A 142 -19.54 3.94 2.59
N PRO A 143 -20.87 4.19 2.83
CA PRO A 143 -21.48 4.07 4.14
C PRO A 143 -21.43 2.66 4.74
N TYR A 144 -21.26 2.58 6.07
CA TYR A 144 -21.49 1.33 6.79
C TYR A 144 -22.97 0.98 6.85
N LYS A 145 -23.29 -0.26 6.49
CA LYS A 145 -24.60 -0.86 6.75
C LYS A 145 -24.44 -2.32 7.10
N ARG A 146 -25.10 -2.74 8.17
CA ARG A 146 -25.01 -4.12 8.67
C ARG A 146 -25.56 -5.12 7.65
N TYR A 147 -24.88 -6.25 7.47
CA TYR A 147 -25.22 -7.34 6.55
C TYR A 147 -25.24 -6.96 5.07
N THR A 148 -24.43 -5.99 4.65
CA THR A 148 -24.27 -5.59 3.25
C THR A 148 -22.84 -5.77 2.74
N GLU A 149 -22.73 -5.95 1.41
CA GLU A 149 -21.48 -6.11 0.66
C GLU A 149 -21.65 -5.59 -0.78
N GLU A 150 -22.32 -4.43 -0.90
CA GLU A 150 -22.65 -3.83 -2.19
C GLU A 150 -21.64 -2.74 -2.56
N GLU A 151 -20.91 -2.98 -3.66
CA GLU A 151 -19.92 -2.03 -4.22
C GLU A 151 -20.51 -0.66 -4.46
N GLY A 152 -19.85 0.38 -3.93
CA GLY A 152 -20.27 1.78 -4.06
C GLY A 152 -21.54 2.16 -3.28
N VAL A 153 -22.18 1.23 -2.59
CA VAL A 153 -23.48 1.45 -1.91
C VAL A 153 -23.34 1.33 -0.40
N SER A 154 -22.90 0.17 0.10
CA SER A 154 -22.73 -0.02 1.55
C SER A 154 -21.99 -1.32 1.88
N PHE A 155 -21.24 -1.30 2.99
CA PHE A 155 -20.56 -2.49 3.53
C PHE A 155 -20.70 -2.59 5.05
N ASP A 156 -20.73 -3.83 5.58
CA ASP A 156 -20.24 -4.08 6.94
C ASP A 156 -18.77 -4.54 6.90
N CYS A 157 -18.17 -4.79 8.06
CA CYS A 157 -16.74 -5.12 8.14
C CYS A 157 -16.35 -6.34 7.28
N SER A 158 -17.09 -7.45 7.41
CA SER A 158 -16.83 -8.67 6.66
C SER A 158 -17.33 -8.63 5.21
N GLY A 159 -18.30 -7.77 4.92
CA GLY A 159 -18.72 -7.49 3.55
C GLY A 159 -17.61 -6.78 2.76
N LEU A 160 -16.94 -5.79 3.37
CA LEU A 160 -15.83 -5.11 2.72
C LEU A 160 -14.64 -6.06 2.45
N THR A 161 -14.24 -6.87 3.44
CA THR A 161 -13.13 -7.81 3.27
C THR A 161 -13.47 -8.91 2.27
N GLY A 162 -14.72 -9.41 2.27
CA GLY A 162 -15.22 -10.36 1.28
C GLY A 162 -15.23 -9.79 -0.14
N TYR A 163 -15.76 -8.57 -0.31
CA TYR A 163 -15.69 -7.84 -1.58
C TYR A 163 -14.25 -7.68 -2.08
N ALA A 164 -13.36 -7.19 -1.23
CA ALA A 164 -11.98 -6.90 -1.58
C ALA A 164 -11.22 -8.14 -2.05
N TRP A 165 -11.32 -9.24 -1.32
CA TRP A 165 -10.71 -10.50 -1.69
C TRP A 165 -11.40 -11.18 -2.88
N GLY A 166 -12.72 -11.06 -3.01
CA GLY A 166 -13.45 -11.46 -4.22
C GLY A 166 -12.92 -10.78 -5.48
N ARG A 167 -12.61 -9.47 -5.42
CA ARG A 167 -11.93 -8.73 -6.50
C ARG A 167 -10.50 -9.22 -6.76
N ALA A 168 -9.86 -9.81 -5.77
CA ALA A 168 -8.56 -10.48 -5.90
C ALA A 168 -8.67 -11.94 -6.38
N GLY A 169 -9.89 -12.50 -6.48
CA GLY A 169 -10.16 -13.86 -6.95
C GLY A 169 -10.21 -14.92 -5.85
N VAL A 170 -10.38 -14.50 -4.60
CA VAL A 170 -10.51 -15.38 -3.43
C VAL A 170 -11.86 -15.13 -2.76
N ASP A 171 -12.70 -16.16 -2.72
CA ASP A 171 -14.00 -16.10 -2.06
C ASP A 171 -13.87 -16.33 -0.56
N LEU A 172 -14.30 -15.36 0.24
CA LEU A 172 -14.31 -15.46 1.69
C LEU A 172 -15.71 -15.77 2.23
N PRO A 173 -15.82 -16.53 3.35
CA PRO A 173 -17.10 -16.70 4.03
C PRO A 173 -17.72 -15.37 4.47
N ARG A 174 -19.07 -15.32 4.59
CA ARG A 174 -19.76 -14.05 4.87
C ARG A 174 -19.44 -13.43 6.23
N SER A 175 -19.18 -14.20 7.27
CA SER A 175 -19.00 -13.67 8.62
C SER A 175 -17.53 -13.42 8.96
N SER A 176 -17.23 -12.36 9.72
CA SER A 176 -15.87 -12.03 10.17
C SER A 176 -15.16 -13.18 10.90
N ARG A 177 -15.91 -13.92 11.75
CA ARG A 177 -15.37 -15.10 12.44
C ARG A 177 -15.04 -16.26 11.50
N SER A 178 -15.87 -16.47 10.48
CA SER A 178 -15.62 -17.52 9.48
C SER A 178 -14.46 -17.17 8.58
N GLN A 179 -14.31 -15.89 8.19
CA GLN A 179 -13.16 -15.43 7.43
C GLN A 179 -11.85 -15.63 8.21
N ASP A 180 -11.80 -15.22 9.49
CA ASP A 180 -10.65 -15.43 10.37
C ASP A 180 -10.29 -16.93 10.53
N ARG A 181 -11.27 -17.82 10.49
CA ARG A 181 -11.05 -19.27 10.63
C ARG A 181 -10.65 -19.97 9.33
N SER A 182 -11.10 -19.47 8.18
CA SER A 182 -10.79 -20.04 6.87
C SER A 182 -9.41 -19.63 6.34
N ALA A 183 -8.84 -18.53 6.86
CA ALA A 183 -7.54 -18.02 6.46
C ALA A 183 -6.40 -18.63 7.31
N ASN A 184 -5.20 -18.68 6.73
CA ASN A 184 -4.01 -19.19 7.40
C ASN A 184 -3.54 -18.20 8.46
N ARG A 185 -3.26 -18.69 9.67
CA ARG A 185 -2.73 -17.85 10.74
C ARG A 185 -1.34 -17.32 10.38
N VAL A 186 -1.12 -16.03 10.60
CA VAL A 186 0.15 -15.33 10.35
C VAL A 186 0.62 -14.68 11.64
N ASP A 187 1.91 -14.82 11.95
CA ASP A 187 2.53 -14.06 13.03
C ASP A 187 2.67 -12.58 12.65
N PRO A 188 2.53 -11.64 13.60
CA PRO A 188 2.53 -10.21 13.30
C PRO A 188 3.74 -9.73 12.48
N GLU A 189 4.93 -10.28 12.72
CA GLU A 189 6.16 -9.95 12.00
C GLU A 189 6.19 -10.45 10.55
N ASN A 190 5.30 -11.36 10.19
CA ASN A 190 5.18 -11.91 8.84
C ASN A 190 3.93 -11.39 8.10
N ALA A 191 3.11 -10.56 8.78
CA ALA A 191 1.90 -10.02 8.19
C ALA A 191 2.21 -9.09 7.01
N ARG A 192 1.42 -9.18 5.94
CA ARG A 192 1.60 -8.48 4.68
C ARG A 192 0.36 -7.70 4.28
N VAL A 193 0.52 -6.76 3.36
CA VAL A 193 -0.59 -6.04 2.76
C VAL A 193 -1.65 -7.00 2.22
N GLY A 194 -2.91 -6.77 2.60
CA GLY A 194 -4.06 -7.62 2.24
C GLY A 194 -4.43 -8.66 3.29
N ASP A 195 -3.56 -8.99 4.23
CA ASP A 195 -3.90 -9.91 5.31
C ASP A 195 -5.13 -9.43 6.10
N LEU A 196 -5.91 -10.38 6.57
CA LEU A 196 -7.03 -10.09 7.46
C LEU A 196 -6.51 -9.75 8.85
N THR A 197 -7.00 -8.66 9.38
CA THR A 197 -6.77 -8.25 10.77
C THR A 197 -8.07 -8.41 11.54
N TRP A 198 -8.10 -9.30 12.51
CA TRP A 198 -9.32 -9.68 13.21
C TRP A 198 -9.22 -9.55 14.73
N TYR A 199 -10.29 -9.11 15.36
CA TYR A 199 -10.58 -9.26 16.78
C TYR A 199 -12.06 -9.61 16.99
N PRO A 200 -12.50 -10.12 18.18
CA PRO A 200 -13.88 -10.54 18.39
C PRO A 200 -14.88 -9.45 18.00
N GLY A 201 -15.67 -9.72 16.94
CA GLY A 201 -16.72 -8.85 16.43
C GLY A 201 -16.32 -7.91 15.30
N HIS A 202 -15.05 -7.89 14.87
CA HIS A 202 -14.61 -7.02 13.77
C HIS A 202 -13.51 -7.66 12.92
N ILE A 203 -13.47 -7.28 11.63
CA ILE A 203 -12.43 -7.69 10.68
C ILE A 203 -12.09 -6.53 9.75
N MET A 204 -10.83 -6.46 9.34
CA MET A 204 -10.23 -5.39 8.55
C MET A 204 -9.22 -5.99 7.58
N LEU A 205 -8.75 -5.19 6.62
CA LEU A 205 -7.59 -5.50 5.79
C LEU A 205 -6.38 -4.72 6.28
N TYR A 206 -5.29 -5.43 6.46
CA TYR A 206 -4.00 -4.86 6.80
C TYR A 206 -3.36 -4.16 5.60
N LEU A 207 -2.74 -3.02 5.82
CA LEU A 207 -2.07 -2.25 4.77
C LEU A 207 -0.53 -2.34 4.83
N GLY A 208 0.00 -3.32 5.57
CA GLY A 208 1.39 -3.76 5.47
C GLY A 208 2.40 -3.06 6.38
N VAL A 209 2.02 -2.02 7.13
CA VAL A 209 2.93 -1.28 8.02
C VAL A 209 2.25 -1.01 9.35
N ASP A 210 2.95 -1.25 10.45
CA ASP A 210 2.51 -1.00 11.83
C ASP A 210 1.12 -1.56 12.13
N SER A 211 0.17 -0.67 12.45
CA SER A 211 -1.24 -1.02 12.69
C SER A 211 -2.18 -0.42 11.64
N LEU A 212 -1.65 -0.11 10.45
CA LEU A 212 -2.40 0.52 9.36
C LEU A 212 -3.39 -0.47 8.74
N VAL A 213 -4.65 -0.08 8.68
CA VAL A 213 -5.76 -0.92 8.18
C VAL A 213 -6.74 -0.11 7.34
N VAL A 214 -7.53 -0.80 6.51
CA VAL A 214 -8.75 -0.29 5.89
C VAL A 214 -9.94 -1.15 6.33
N HIS A 215 -11.05 -0.51 6.70
CA HIS A 215 -12.21 -1.20 7.22
C HIS A 215 -13.54 -0.45 7.02
N SER A 216 -14.65 -1.17 7.19
CA SER A 216 -15.98 -0.60 7.38
C SER A 216 -16.37 -0.73 8.87
N PRO A 217 -16.32 0.34 9.68
CA PRO A 217 -16.26 0.20 11.14
C PRO A 217 -17.61 -0.02 11.83
N VAL A 218 -18.56 0.90 11.69
CA VAL A 218 -19.82 0.89 12.47
C VAL A 218 -20.84 1.84 11.85
N ARG A 219 -22.11 1.66 12.20
CA ARG A 219 -23.21 2.56 11.79
C ARG A 219 -22.86 4.03 12.05
N GLY A 220 -23.12 4.88 11.07
CA GLY A 220 -22.86 6.32 11.09
C GLY A 220 -21.46 6.71 10.59
N ARG A 221 -20.61 5.73 10.30
CA ARG A 221 -19.32 5.94 9.64
C ARG A 221 -19.32 5.35 8.21
N THR A 222 -18.23 5.57 7.51
CA THR A 222 -17.99 5.07 6.16
C THR A 222 -16.83 4.08 6.14
N VAL A 223 -16.57 3.45 5.02
CA VAL A 223 -15.29 2.77 4.79
C VAL A 223 -14.18 3.80 4.95
N GLU A 224 -13.17 3.45 5.72
CA GLU A 224 -12.07 4.35 6.09
C GLU A 224 -10.79 3.58 6.29
N TYR A 225 -9.66 4.29 6.24
CA TYR A 225 -8.34 3.74 6.56
C TYR A 225 -7.63 4.61 7.60
N GLY A 226 -6.72 4.00 8.37
CA GLY A 226 -5.97 4.66 9.42
C GLY A 226 -5.26 3.64 10.31
N THR A 227 -4.63 4.13 11.38
CA THR A 227 -3.93 3.28 12.34
C THR A 227 -4.82 2.88 13.51
N LEU A 228 -4.74 1.61 13.93
CA LEU A 228 -5.37 1.16 15.17
C LEU A 228 -4.70 1.84 16.37
N SER A 229 -5.46 2.12 17.40
CA SER A 229 -4.90 2.53 18.69
C SER A 229 -3.99 1.42 19.27
N GLU A 230 -2.99 1.79 20.06
CA GLU A 230 -2.06 0.84 20.69
C GLU A 230 -2.78 -0.26 21.46
N ASP A 231 -3.82 0.10 22.23
CA ASP A 231 -4.64 -0.87 22.96
C ASP A 231 -5.28 -1.90 22.05
N ARG A 232 -5.71 -1.54 20.83
CA ARG A 232 -6.31 -2.47 19.87
C ARG A 232 -5.29 -3.24 19.09
N ALA A 233 -4.17 -2.62 18.72
CA ALA A 233 -3.09 -3.26 17.98
C ALA A 233 -2.56 -4.52 18.71
N GLY A 234 -2.50 -4.49 20.05
CA GLY A 234 -2.10 -5.63 20.87
C GLY A 234 -3.12 -6.80 20.93
N TRP A 235 -4.34 -6.62 20.42
CA TRP A 235 -5.40 -7.65 20.49
C TRP A 235 -5.76 -8.27 19.15
N VAL A 236 -5.24 -7.73 18.06
CA VAL A 236 -5.56 -8.24 16.73
C VAL A 236 -4.79 -9.51 16.38
N ARG A 237 -5.38 -10.31 15.51
CA ARG A 237 -4.76 -11.47 14.89
C ARG A 237 -4.69 -11.25 13.40
N PHE A 238 -3.62 -11.74 12.81
CA PHE A 238 -3.41 -11.69 11.37
C PHE A 238 -3.68 -13.05 10.74
N ALA A 239 -4.25 -13.06 9.55
CA ALA A 239 -4.49 -14.27 8.79
C ALA A 239 -4.43 -13.99 7.29
N ASP A 240 -3.70 -14.83 6.55
CA ASP A 240 -3.56 -14.77 5.10
C ASP A 240 -4.68 -15.60 4.43
N PRO A 241 -5.53 -14.99 3.61
CA PRO A 241 -6.54 -15.68 2.83
C PRO A 241 -6.00 -16.54 1.68
N LEU A 242 -4.76 -16.32 1.26
CA LEU A 242 -4.15 -17.14 0.22
C LEU A 242 -3.88 -18.52 0.77
N THR A 243 -4.54 -19.55 0.23
CA THR A 243 -4.21 -20.93 0.53
C THR A 243 -2.87 -21.25 -0.12
N SER A 244 -1.93 -21.78 0.68
CA SER A 244 -0.73 -22.41 0.11
C SER A 244 -1.20 -23.62 -0.71
N GLU A 245 -1.09 -23.53 -2.05
CA GLU A 245 -1.20 -24.68 -2.93
C GLU A 245 -0.09 -25.71 -2.65
#